data_6034c309444cc87a5f57c55f5c393f8d
#
_entry.id   6034c309444cc87a5f57c55f5c393f8d
#
_cell.length_a   1.000
_cell.length_b   1.000
_cell.length_c   1.000
_cell.angle_alpha   90.00
_cell.angle_beta   90.00
_cell.angle_gamma   90.00
#
_symmetry.space_group_name_H-M   'P 1'
#
loop_
_entity.id
_entity.type
_entity.pdbx_description
1 polymer ?
#
loop_
_entity_poly.entity_id
_entity_poly.type
_entity_poly.pdbx_seq_one_letter_code
_entity_poly.pdbx_strand_id
1 'polypeptide(L)'
;MKKLEDSASDLEISLYVVGGGLRNHWLDKPCTDLDFTCRGVTQLARRFAERIRRPCITLDDTPGRETLRVVVHKDSNFDFTELQGKTIEEDLAQRDFTINAMAQPLSGFLAGRTEYHDPHGGRRDLEKRLIRANPGPVLRADPLRLLRAFRFAATLGFEIEADTLAQITRFKEGINRVAVERILHELIL
;
A
#
# COMPACT_ATOMS: atom_id res chain seq x y z
N MET A 1 -6.81 16.67 -3.30
CA MET A 1 -6.76 16.27 -1.89
C MET A 1 -7.96 16.83 -1.09
N LYS A 2 -8.21 18.16 -1.01
CA LYS A 2 -9.33 18.72 -0.24
C LYS A 2 -10.70 18.09 -0.56
N LYS A 3 -11.03 17.93 -1.87
CA LYS A 3 -12.28 17.27 -2.30
C LYS A 3 -12.38 15.79 -1.84
N LEU A 4 -11.27 15.10 -1.65
CA LEU A 4 -11.26 13.74 -1.11
C LEU A 4 -11.56 13.75 0.39
N GLU A 5 -10.93 14.65 1.14
CA GLU A 5 -11.22 14.86 2.56
C GLU A 5 -12.70 15.20 2.78
N ASP A 6 -13.25 16.14 1.99
CA ASP A 6 -14.67 16.47 2.05
C ASP A 6 -15.57 15.27 1.76
N SER A 7 -15.19 14.41 0.78
CA SER A 7 -15.96 13.19 0.45
C SER A 7 -15.94 12.15 1.57
N ALA A 8 -14.79 12.00 2.24
CA ALA A 8 -14.66 11.12 3.39
C ALA A 8 -15.46 11.64 4.60
N SER A 9 -15.40 12.95 4.85
CA SER A 9 -16.17 13.60 5.92
C SER A 9 -17.69 13.50 5.72
N ASP A 10 -18.19 13.70 4.49
CA ASP A 10 -19.61 13.58 4.17
C ASP A 10 -20.15 12.15 4.45
N LEU A 11 -19.29 11.15 4.37
CA LEU A 11 -19.61 9.73 4.57
C LEU A 11 -19.22 9.22 5.97
N GLU A 12 -18.66 10.07 6.82
CA GLU A 12 -18.12 9.71 8.14
C GLU A 12 -17.07 8.58 8.07
N ILE A 13 -16.28 8.54 6.98
CA ILE A 13 -15.27 7.51 6.73
C ILE A 13 -13.91 7.97 7.23
N SER A 14 -13.29 7.16 8.10
CA SER A 14 -11.88 7.31 8.47
C SER A 14 -10.99 6.81 7.33
N LEU A 15 -10.29 7.72 6.65
CA LEU A 15 -9.45 7.43 5.49
C LEU A 15 -7.96 7.55 5.84
N TYR A 16 -7.18 6.55 5.45
CA TYR A 16 -5.74 6.51 5.67
C TYR A 16 -4.97 6.51 4.36
N VAL A 17 -3.90 7.31 4.30
CA VAL A 17 -2.85 7.21 3.28
C VAL A 17 -1.92 6.08 3.71
N VAL A 18 -1.59 5.17 2.79
CA VAL A 18 -0.82 3.95 3.09
C VAL A 18 0.20 3.62 1.99
N GLY A 19 0.95 2.57 2.17
CA GLY A 19 1.72 1.91 1.11
C GLY A 19 2.83 2.75 0.50
N GLY A 20 2.98 2.59 -0.82
CA GLY A 20 4.07 3.20 -1.59
C GLY A 20 4.03 4.72 -1.61
N GLY A 21 2.84 5.30 -1.63
CA GLY A 21 2.64 6.75 -1.63
C GLY A 21 3.18 7.39 -0.35
N LEU A 22 2.81 6.85 0.80
CA LEU A 22 3.28 7.36 2.11
C LEU A 22 4.79 7.17 2.28
N ARG A 23 5.32 5.98 1.91
CA ARG A 23 6.76 5.72 1.92
C ARG A 23 7.53 6.73 1.06
N ASN A 24 7.09 6.98 -0.17
CA ASN A 24 7.75 7.89 -1.09
C ASN A 24 7.70 9.34 -0.58
N HIS A 25 6.57 9.75 0.02
CA HIS A 25 6.47 11.05 0.68
C HIS A 25 7.55 11.23 1.77
N TRP A 26 7.80 10.23 2.60
CA TRP A 26 8.84 10.30 3.64
C TRP A 26 10.27 10.15 3.11
N LEU A 27 10.45 9.70 1.88
CA LEU A 27 11.74 9.65 1.19
C LEU A 27 11.98 10.89 0.32
N ASP A 28 11.11 11.90 0.38
CA ASP A 28 11.12 13.08 -0.50
C ASP A 28 11.19 12.72 -1.99
N LYS A 29 10.58 11.56 -2.35
CA LYS A 29 10.49 11.10 -3.74
C LYS A 29 9.18 11.58 -4.36
N PRO A 30 9.19 11.93 -5.67
CA PRO A 30 7.96 12.21 -6.39
C PRO A 30 6.95 11.07 -6.22
N CYS A 31 5.71 11.42 -5.94
CA CYS A 31 4.63 10.45 -5.82
C CYS A 31 3.48 10.91 -6.70
N THR A 32 3.25 10.17 -7.79
CA THR A 32 2.13 10.39 -8.71
C THR A 32 0.89 9.62 -8.31
N ASP A 33 1.11 8.46 -7.68
CA ASP A 33 0.04 7.57 -7.24
C ASP A 33 -0.01 7.51 -5.71
N LEU A 34 -1.20 7.60 -5.16
CA LEU A 34 -1.45 7.48 -3.72
C LEU A 34 -2.36 6.29 -3.45
N ASP A 35 -1.96 5.50 -2.45
CA ASP A 35 -2.74 4.38 -1.96
C ASP A 35 -3.51 4.79 -0.71
N PHE A 36 -4.78 4.45 -0.67
CA PHE A 36 -5.67 4.73 0.45
C PHE A 36 -6.33 3.44 0.95
N THR A 37 -6.61 3.39 2.25
CA THR A 37 -7.43 2.32 2.83
C THR A 37 -8.47 2.90 3.78
N CYS A 38 -9.66 2.31 3.75
CA CYS A 38 -10.78 2.64 4.64
C CYS A 38 -11.81 1.50 4.62
N ARG A 39 -12.81 1.58 5.50
CA ARG A 39 -14.04 0.82 5.35
C ARG A 39 -15.00 1.54 4.44
N GLY A 40 -15.72 0.75 3.60
CA GLY A 40 -16.69 1.32 2.65
C GLY A 40 -16.01 1.99 1.46
N VAL A 41 -14.88 1.45 1.04
CA VAL A 41 -14.03 1.99 -0.02
C VAL A 41 -14.78 2.24 -1.32
N THR A 42 -15.69 1.33 -1.71
CA THR A 42 -16.48 1.47 -2.95
C THR A 42 -17.33 2.73 -2.96
N GLN A 43 -17.99 3.03 -1.83
CA GLN A 43 -18.83 4.22 -1.69
C GLN A 43 -17.98 5.49 -1.77
N LEU A 44 -16.85 5.51 -1.05
CA LEU A 44 -15.96 6.67 -1.03
C LEU A 44 -15.32 6.94 -2.39
N ALA A 45 -14.75 5.91 -3.04
CA ALA A 45 -14.06 6.08 -4.32
C ALA A 45 -15.02 6.59 -5.41
N ARG A 46 -16.25 6.05 -5.48
CA ARG A 46 -17.27 6.52 -6.42
C ARG A 46 -17.71 7.95 -6.12
N ARG A 47 -17.99 8.27 -4.86
CA ARG A 47 -18.37 9.63 -4.42
C ARG A 47 -17.29 10.65 -4.76
N PHE A 48 -16.02 10.31 -4.51
CA PHE A 48 -14.90 11.18 -4.84
C PHE A 48 -14.75 11.36 -6.37
N ALA A 49 -14.82 10.28 -7.14
CA ALA A 49 -14.74 10.32 -8.61
C ALA A 49 -15.83 11.22 -9.23
N GLU A 50 -17.08 11.09 -8.77
CA GLU A 50 -18.19 11.95 -9.16
C GLU A 50 -17.91 13.42 -8.85
N ARG A 51 -17.44 13.71 -7.61
CA ARG A 51 -17.13 15.09 -7.16
C ARG A 51 -16.05 15.77 -8.01
N ILE A 52 -15.07 15.01 -8.50
CA ILE A 52 -13.99 15.53 -9.36
C ILE A 52 -14.28 15.35 -10.86
N ARG A 53 -15.38 14.68 -11.23
CA ARG A 53 -15.77 14.33 -12.61
C ARG A 53 -14.66 13.55 -13.33
N ARG A 54 -14.23 12.45 -12.71
CA ARG A 54 -13.17 11.57 -13.22
C ARG A 54 -13.61 10.11 -13.23
N PRO A 55 -12.98 9.27 -14.08
CA PRO A 55 -13.26 7.83 -14.10
C PRO A 55 -12.92 7.16 -12.78
N CYS A 56 -13.77 6.21 -12.36
CA CYS A 56 -13.52 5.26 -11.29
C CYS A 56 -13.55 3.85 -11.88
N ILE A 57 -12.47 3.11 -11.72
CA ILE A 57 -12.25 1.79 -12.30
C ILE A 57 -12.17 0.79 -11.15
N THR A 58 -12.96 -0.29 -11.20
CA THR A 58 -12.83 -1.41 -10.26
C THR A 58 -11.68 -2.29 -10.71
N LEU A 59 -10.67 -2.48 -9.84
CA LEU A 59 -9.53 -3.35 -10.07
C LEU A 59 -9.75 -4.74 -9.47
N ASP A 60 -10.43 -4.81 -8.31
CA ASP A 60 -10.82 -6.05 -7.63
C ASP A 60 -12.21 -5.80 -7.02
N ASP A 61 -13.17 -6.70 -7.28
CA ASP A 61 -14.54 -6.66 -6.75
C ASP A 61 -14.82 -7.78 -5.73
N THR A 62 -13.77 -8.49 -5.31
CA THR A 62 -13.90 -9.54 -4.30
C THR A 62 -14.44 -8.96 -2.99
N PRO A 63 -15.56 -9.48 -2.46
CA PRO A 63 -16.16 -8.97 -1.22
C PRO A 63 -15.16 -8.93 -0.06
N GLY A 64 -15.02 -7.74 0.56
CA GLY A 64 -14.08 -7.45 1.65
C GLY A 64 -12.63 -7.24 1.20
N ARG A 65 -12.35 -7.20 -0.13
CA ARG A 65 -11.03 -6.93 -0.70
C ARG A 65 -11.11 -5.96 -1.88
N GLU A 66 -12.21 -5.26 -1.98
CA GLU A 66 -12.47 -4.35 -3.09
C GLU A 66 -11.32 -3.35 -3.25
N THR A 67 -10.93 -3.15 -4.50
CA THR A 67 -9.94 -2.15 -4.86
C THR A 67 -10.43 -1.34 -6.06
N LEU A 68 -10.48 -0.03 -5.91
CA LEU A 68 -10.90 0.90 -6.94
C LEU A 68 -9.82 1.91 -7.23
N ARG A 69 -9.67 2.27 -8.50
CA ARG A 69 -8.79 3.32 -8.97
C ARG A 69 -9.58 4.52 -9.46
N VAL A 70 -9.25 5.69 -8.97
CA VAL A 70 -9.74 6.96 -9.51
C VAL A 70 -8.60 7.65 -10.26
N VAL A 71 -8.79 7.86 -11.56
CA VAL A 71 -7.82 8.54 -12.42
C VAL A 71 -7.93 10.04 -12.18
N VAL A 72 -7.02 10.62 -11.41
CA VAL A 72 -7.06 12.04 -11.02
C VAL A 72 -6.49 12.93 -12.13
N HIS A 73 -5.36 12.53 -12.71
CA HIS A 73 -4.71 13.15 -13.85
C HIS A 73 -4.18 12.08 -14.82
N LYS A 74 -3.64 12.49 -15.98
CA LYS A 74 -3.10 11.58 -17.00
C LYS A 74 -2.08 10.60 -16.41
N ASP A 75 -1.24 11.07 -15.49
CA ASP A 75 -0.14 10.31 -14.89
C ASP A 75 -0.27 10.24 -13.35
N SER A 76 -1.51 10.29 -12.82
CA SER A 76 -1.73 10.29 -11.38
C SER A 76 -3.03 9.57 -11.04
N ASN A 77 -2.91 8.53 -10.22
CA ASN A 77 -4.02 7.69 -9.79
C ASN A 77 -4.13 7.66 -8.26
N PHE A 78 -5.36 7.55 -7.80
CA PHE A 78 -5.65 7.27 -6.40
C PHE A 78 -6.26 5.88 -6.31
N ASP A 79 -5.57 4.97 -5.64
CA ASP A 79 -6.02 3.61 -5.41
C ASP A 79 -6.64 3.48 -4.02
N PHE A 80 -7.83 2.94 -3.99
CA PHE A 80 -8.63 2.78 -2.79
C PHE A 80 -8.85 1.29 -2.54
N THR A 81 -8.36 0.77 -1.41
CA THR A 81 -8.49 -0.65 -1.03
C THR A 81 -9.28 -0.78 0.25
N GLU A 82 -10.22 -1.75 0.31
CA GLU A 82 -10.98 -2.04 1.51
C GLU A 82 -10.06 -2.47 2.65
N LEU A 83 -10.26 -1.87 3.83
CA LEU A 83 -9.47 -2.14 5.02
C LEU A 83 -9.59 -3.60 5.44
N GLN A 84 -8.46 -4.28 5.54
CA GLN A 84 -8.38 -5.68 5.90
C GLN A 84 -8.33 -5.87 7.44
N GLY A 85 -9.25 -6.66 7.97
CA GLY A 85 -9.37 -6.86 9.41
C GLY A 85 -10.29 -5.83 10.08
N LYS A 86 -10.18 -5.63 11.39
CA LYS A 86 -11.05 -4.74 12.18
C LYS A 86 -10.45 -3.36 12.39
N THR A 87 -9.14 -3.24 12.41
CA THR A 87 -8.39 -2.02 12.68
C THR A 87 -7.34 -1.76 11.62
N ILE A 88 -6.78 -0.55 11.59
CA ILE A 88 -5.70 -0.21 10.67
C ILE A 88 -4.43 -1.04 10.96
N GLU A 89 -4.16 -1.37 12.21
CA GLU A 89 -3.02 -2.20 12.60
C GLU A 89 -3.14 -3.63 12.05
N GLU A 90 -4.37 -4.19 12.03
CA GLU A 90 -4.63 -5.51 11.44
C GLU A 90 -4.44 -5.48 9.91
N ASP A 91 -4.82 -4.40 9.22
CA ASP A 91 -4.53 -4.19 7.79
C ASP A 91 -3.03 -4.13 7.54
N LEU A 92 -2.32 -3.30 8.31
CA LEU A 92 -0.89 -3.12 8.17
C LEU A 92 -0.11 -4.43 8.40
N ALA A 93 -0.57 -5.28 9.33
CA ALA A 93 0.06 -6.57 9.61
C ALA A 93 -0.01 -7.56 8.42
N GLN A 94 -0.97 -7.40 7.50
CA GLN A 94 -1.13 -8.27 6.33
C GLN A 94 -0.30 -7.83 5.12
N ARG A 95 0.33 -6.65 5.18
CA ARG A 95 1.17 -6.10 4.10
C ARG A 95 2.49 -6.85 4.00
N ASP A 96 3.20 -6.63 2.90
CA ASP A 96 4.43 -7.35 2.56
C ASP A 96 5.62 -6.98 3.45
N PHE A 97 6.00 -5.69 3.46
CA PHE A 97 7.21 -5.20 4.13
C PHE A 97 6.88 -4.06 5.08
N THR A 98 7.68 -3.92 6.12
CA THR A 98 7.51 -2.87 7.16
C THR A 98 7.43 -1.48 6.55
N ILE A 99 8.26 -1.18 5.54
CA ILE A 99 8.30 0.11 4.84
C ILE A 99 7.03 0.44 4.04
N ASN A 100 6.17 -0.54 3.79
CA ASN A 100 4.86 -0.38 3.15
C ASN A 100 3.69 -0.58 4.13
N ALA A 101 4.01 -0.94 5.39
CA ALA A 101 3.05 -1.26 6.45
C ALA A 101 2.91 -0.12 7.46
N MET A 102 2.79 1.09 6.94
CA MET A 102 2.56 2.31 7.69
C MET A 102 1.32 3.01 7.15
N ALA A 103 0.62 3.74 8.03
CA ALA A 103 -0.57 4.48 7.67
C ALA A 103 -0.60 5.85 8.34
N GLN A 104 -1.15 6.84 7.65
CA GLN A 104 -1.39 8.15 8.21
C GLN A 104 -2.84 8.56 7.93
N PRO A 105 -3.60 9.03 8.94
CA PRO A 105 -4.91 9.62 8.68
C PRO A 105 -4.81 10.73 7.64
N LEU A 106 -5.74 10.77 6.66
CA LEU A 106 -5.70 11.75 5.58
C LEU A 106 -5.63 13.19 6.09
N SER A 107 -6.39 13.54 7.12
CA SER A 107 -6.37 14.87 7.73
C SER A 107 -5.00 15.23 8.34
N GLY A 108 -4.32 14.26 8.95
CA GLY A 108 -2.95 14.43 9.47
C GLY A 108 -1.94 14.60 8.34
N PHE A 109 -2.04 13.79 7.28
CA PHE A 109 -1.20 13.89 6.09
C PHE A 109 -1.32 15.26 5.42
N LEU A 110 -2.54 15.77 5.24
CA LEU A 110 -2.78 17.09 4.65
C LEU A 110 -2.29 18.25 5.52
N ALA A 111 -2.35 18.09 6.84
CA ALA A 111 -1.88 19.08 7.78
C ALA A 111 -0.37 19.03 8.05
N GLY A 112 0.38 18.13 7.40
CA GLY A 112 1.80 17.93 7.65
C GLY A 112 2.13 17.45 9.06
N ARG A 113 1.19 16.75 9.71
CA ARG A 113 1.39 16.21 11.07
C ARG A 113 2.30 15.01 11.05
N THR A 114 2.92 14.71 12.18
CA THR A 114 3.84 13.59 12.35
C THR A 114 3.19 12.35 12.99
N GLU A 115 1.89 12.40 13.25
CA GLU A 115 1.14 11.29 13.83
C GLU A 115 0.84 10.25 12.74
N TYR A 116 1.26 9.00 12.95
CA TYR A 116 1.06 7.89 12.03
C TYR A 116 1.03 6.54 12.76
N HIS A 117 0.45 5.54 12.13
CA HIS A 117 0.45 4.15 12.60
C HIS A 117 1.64 3.42 11.98
N ASP A 118 2.52 2.87 12.82
CA ASP A 118 3.70 2.09 12.41
C ASP A 118 3.95 0.95 13.39
N PRO A 119 3.08 -0.08 13.39
CA PRO A 119 3.17 -1.16 14.37
C PRO A 119 4.42 -2.03 14.20
N HIS A 120 5.08 -1.97 13.05
CA HIS A 120 6.20 -2.86 12.72
C HIS A 120 7.55 -2.14 12.54
N GLY A 121 7.60 -0.84 12.79
CA GLY A 121 8.84 -0.05 12.73
C GLY A 121 9.30 0.25 11.31
N GLY A 122 8.38 0.43 10.37
CA GLY A 122 8.66 0.74 8.97
C GLY A 122 9.43 2.04 8.79
N ARG A 123 9.14 3.06 9.60
CA ARG A 123 9.87 4.34 9.58
C ARG A 123 11.35 4.14 9.90
N ARG A 124 11.66 3.36 10.94
CA ARG A 124 13.04 3.03 11.30
C ARG A 124 13.74 2.24 10.19
N ASP A 125 13.03 1.30 9.53
CA ASP A 125 13.60 0.52 8.44
C ASP A 125 13.83 1.38 7.18
N LEU A 126 12.99 2.38 6.92
CA LEU A 126 13.25 3.40 5.88
C LEU A 126 14.53 4.18 6.14
N GLU A 127 14.73 4.66 7.36
CA GLU A 127 15.94 5.39 7.78
C GLU A 127 17.21 4.53 7.64
N LYS A 128 17.09 3.23 7.95
CA LYS A 128 18.17 2.24 7.78
C LYS A 128 18.34 1.72 6.36
N ARG A 129 17.46 2.11 5.41
CA ARG A 129 17.42 1.61 4.04
C ARG A 129 17.29 0.08 3.98
N LEU A 130 16.34 -0.48 4.72
CA LEU A 130 16.21 -1.90 4.93
C LEU A 130 14.83 -2.41 4.42
N ILE A 131 14.86 -3.51 3.67
CA ILE A 131 13.66 -4.26 3.27
C ILE A 131 13.48 -5.40 4.27
N ARG A 132 12.52 -5.25 5.16
CA ARG A 132 12.15 -6.25 6.17
C ARG A 132 10.73 -6.74 5.91
N ALA A 133 10.53 -8.05 5.87
CA ALA A 133 9.20 -8.63 5.81
C ALA A 133 8.42 -8.33 7.11
N ASN A 134 7.13 -8.08 6.98
CA ASN A 134 6.26 -7.98 8.15
C ASN A 134 6.27 -9.29 8.95
N PRO A 135 6.04 -9.22 10.26
CA PRO A 135 5.89 -10.42 11.10
C PRO A 135 4.78 -11.36 10.57
N GLY A 136 4.95 -12.66 10.81
CA GLY A 136 3.97 -13.66 10.39
C GLY A 136 4.25 -14.27 9.02
N PRO A 137 3.28 -15.01 8.46
CA PRO A 137 3.50 -15.80 7.24
C PRO A 137 3.35 -15.01 5.93
N VAL A 138 3.60 -13.70 5.94
CA VAL A 138 3.29 -12.80 4.82
C VAL A 138 3.94 -13.20 3.50
N LEU A 139 5.19 -13.66 3.52
CA LEU A 139 5.91 -14.11 2.32
C LEU A 139 5.40 -15.47 1.81
N ARG A 140 4.91 -16.33 2.73
CA ARG A 140 4.31 -17.62 2.37
C ARG A 140 2.89 -17.47 1.84
N ALA A 141 2.13 -16.49 2.35
CA ALA A 141 0.75 -16.23 1.98
C ALA A 141 0.61 -15.75 0.53
N ASP A 142 1.54 -14.92 0.05
CA ASP A 142 1.64 -14.51 -1.35
C ASP A 142 3.10 -14.60 -1.81
N PRO A 143 3.48 -15.69 -2.53
CA PRO A 143 4.86 -15.89 -2.97
C PRO A 143 5.38 -14.83 -3.95
N LEU A 144 4.52 -14.03 -4.59
CA LEU A 144 4.99 -12.89 -5.39
C LEU A 144 5.80 -11.90 -4.57
N ARG A 145 5.53 -11.80 -3.26
CA ARG A 145 6.27 -10.95 -2.33
C ARG A 145 7.75 -11.29 -2.24
N LEU A 146 8.14 -12.53 -2.57
CA LEU A 146 9.55 -12.92 -2.68
C LEU A 146 10.28 -12.11 -3.74
N LEU A 147 9.67 -11.92 -4.92
CA LEU A 147 10.23 -11.10 -6.00
C LEU A 147 10.14 -9.60 -5.67
N ARG A 148 9.05 -9.17 -5.05
CA ARG A 148 8.86 -7.78 -4.61
C ARG A 148 9.98 -7.31 -3.68
N ALA A 149 10.53 -8.19 -2.84
CA ALA A 149 11.69 -7.86 -1.99
C ALA A 149 12.88 -7.39 -2.84
N PHE A 150 13.22 -8.15 -3.88
CA PHE A 150 14.32 -7.81 -4.78
C PHE A 150 14.02 -6.54 -5.61
N ARG A 151 12.79 -6.39 -6.11
CA ARG A 151 12.40 -5.18 -6.83
C ARG A 151 12.52 -3.95 -5.93
N PHE A 152 12.00 -3.98 -4.70
CA PHE A 152 12.15 -2.85 -3.78
C PHE A 152 13.60 -2.59 -3.41
N ALA A 153 14.41 -3.63 -3.19
CA ALA A 153 15.83 -3.47 -2.96
C ALA A 153 16.50 -2.73 -4.12
N ALA A 154 16.22 -3.14 -5.36
CA ALA A 154 16.78 -2.53 -6.57
C ALA A 154 16.28 -1.09 -6.78
N THR A 155 14.96 -0.86 -6.73
CA THR A 155 14.34 0.44 -7.06
C THR A 155 14.56 1.51 -5.98
N LEU A 156 14.71 1.11 -4.73
CA LEU A 156 14.95 2.02 -3.61
C LEU A 156 16.44 2.18 -3.28
N GLY A 157 17.29 1.23 -3.70
CA GLY A 157 18.70 1.15 -3.30
C GLY A 157 18.84 0.72 -1.84
N PHE A 158 17.98 -0.23 -1.39
CA PHE A 158 17.93 -0.72 -0.02
C PHE A 158 18.49 -2.14 0.07
N GLU A 159 18.94 -2.53 1.26
CA GLU A 159 19.37 -3.90 1.55
C GLU A 159 18.19 -4.76 2.02
N ILE A 160 18.21 -6.06 1.67
CA ILE A 160 17.25 -7.02 2.23
C ILE A 160 17.80 -7.50 3.58
N GLU A 161 16.98 -7.41 4.59
CA GLU A 161 17.34 -7.87 5.96
C GLU A 161 17.60 -9.39 5.96
N ALA A 162 18.59 -9.82 6.77
CA ALA A 162 19.08 -11.20 6.75
C ALA A 162 18.01 -12.26 7.01
N ASP A 163 17.12 -12.05 8.01
CA ASP A 163 16.03 -12.99 8.30
C ASP A 163 14.98 -13.00 7.18
N THR A 164 14.74 -11.86 6.55
CA THR A 164 13.88 -11.76 5.37
C THR A 164 14.46 -12.54 4.19
N LEU A 165 15.77 -12.44 3.95
CA LEU A 165 16.45 -13.19 2.90
C LEU A 165 16.44 -14.71 3.19
N ALA A 166 16.60 -15.11 4.43
CA ALA A 166 16.47 -16.51 4.86
C ALA A 166 15.05 -17.04 4.61
N GLN A 167 14.02 -16.25 4.91
CA GLN A 167 12.62 -16.62 4.59
C GLN A 167 12.39 -16.74 3.09
N ILE A 168 12.91 -15.81 2.27
CA ILE A 168 12.84 -15.86 0.81
C ILE A 168 13.45 -17.17 0.31
N THR A 169 14.65 -17.52 0.76
CA THR A 169 15.34 -18.77 0.39
C THR A 169 14.52 -20.00 0.78
N ARG A 170 13.92 -20.00 1.96
CA ARG A 170 13.09 -21.09 2.48
C ARG A 170 11.81 -21.29 1.65
N PHE A 171 11.19 -20.23 1.17
CA PHE A 171 9.89 -20.26 0.50
C PHE A 171 9.96 -20.12 -1.03
N LYS A 172 11.15 -20.10 -1.62
CA LYS A 172 11.40 -19.85 -3.05
C LYS A 172 10.55 -20.70 -4.01
N GLU A 173 10.33 -21.98 -3.67
CA GLU A 173 9.52 -22.88 -4.49
C GLU A 173 8.05 -22.44 -4.62
N GLY A 174 7.59 -21.58 -3.71
CA GLY A 174 6.25 -21.01 -3.78
C GLY A 174 6.00 -20.19 -5.04
N ILE A 175 7.06 -19.64 -5.66
CA ILE A 175 6.95 -18.82 -6.87
C ILE A 175 6.35 -19.58 -8.05
N ASN A 176 6.55 -20.90 -8.11
CA ASN A 176 6.01 -21.77 -9.16
C ASN A 176 4.47 -21.83 -9.17
N ARG A 177 3.81 -21.32 -8.13
CA ARG A 177 2.34 -21.25 -8.02
C ARG A 177 1.78 -19.89 -8.41
N VAL A 178 2.63 -18.92 -8.69
CA VAL A 178 2.23 -17.56 -9.09
C VAL A 178 2.02 -17.53 -10.60
N ALA A 179 0.94 -16.91 -11.04
CA ALA A 179 0.67 -16.72 -12.46
C ALA A 179 1.82 -15.95 -13.14
N VAL A 180 2.23 -16.41 -14.32
CA VAL A 180 3.38 -15.86 -15.05
C VAL A 180 3.22 -14.37 -15.33
N GLU A 181 1.99 -13.94 -15.61
CA GLU A 181 1.66 -12.53 -15.87
C GLU A 181 1.97 -11.64 -14.66
N ARG A 182 1.68 -12.13 -13.43
CA ARG A 182 2.00 -11.41 -12.19
C ARG A 182 3.52 -11.32 -11.98
N ILE A 183 4.25 -12.42 -12.28
CA ILE A 183 5.72 -12.45 -12.19
C ILE A 183 6.31 -11.45 -13.19
N LEU A 184 5.88 -11.52 -14.46
CA LEU A 184 6.37 -10.62 -15.50
C LEU A 184 6.10 -9.16 -15.14
N HIS A 185 4.89 -8.83 -14.69
CA HIS A 185 4.56 -7.49 -14.25
C HIS A 185 5.48 -6.99 -13.13
N GLU A 186 5.78 -7.84 -12.14
CA GLU A 186 6.69 -7.47 -11.04
C GLU A 186 8.14 -7.24 -11.49
N LEU A 187 8.59 -7.92 -12.56
CA LEU A 187 9.96 -7.80 -13.08
C LEU A 187 10.17 -6.59 -14.00
N ILE A 188 9.11 -6.02 -14.57
CA ILE A 188 9.20 -4.86 -15.48
C ILE A 188 8.91 -3.52 -14.79
N LEU A 189 8.51 -3.51 -13.52
CA LEU A 189 8.32 -2.33 -12.69
C LEU A 189 9.66 -1.82 -12.14
#